data_af42dec5026955b7a5bb34696dabf266
#
_entry.id   af42dec5026955b7a5bb34696dabf266
#
_cell.length_a   1.000
_cell.length_b   1.000
_cell.length_c   1.000
_cell.angle_alpha   90.00
_cell.angle_beta   90.00
_cell.angle_gamma   90.00
#
_symmetry.space_group_name_H-M   'P 1'
#
loop_
_entity.id
_entity.type
_entity.pdbx_description
1 polymer ?
#
loop_
_entity_poly.entity_id
_entity_poly.type
_entity_poly.pdbx_seq_one_letter_code
_entity_poly.pdbx_strand_id
1 'polypeptide(L)'
;MENQVKTADSSAMEDRSLSQTELRMDALSRGGKLFIWSLRYWLVAVRLKQPPASSLRDAYVAAGCAEGEILIDEVMSLIGVASKRPVEIRCCCEMCLSEDETLLLSCLRLLQAGEVDKAATELDALMVPALSRSVCRIADQYRGLLINAGLSLTSPRQFTVVT
;
A
#
# COMPACT_ATOMS: atom_id res chain seq x y z
N MET A 1 4.26 -2.43 -62.34
CA MET A 1 4.60 -3.25 -61.14
C MET A 1 5.16 -2.31 -60.10
N GLU A 2 4.30 -1.70 -59.33
CA GLU A 2 4.68 -0.76 -58.27
C GLU A 2 4.31 -1.33 -56.95
N ASN A 3 5.33 -1.57 -56.17
CA ASN A 3 5.28 -2.06 -54.78
C ASN A 3 4.96 -0.84 -53.88
N GLN A 4 3.72 -0.70 -53.46
CA GLN A 4 3.35 0.24 -52.41
C GLN A 4 3.57 -0.41 -51.07
N VAL A 5 4.67 -0.06 -50.40
CA VAL A 5 4.91 -0.32 -49.00
C VAL A 5 3.99 0.62 -48.21
N LYS A 6 2.98 0.03 -47.58
CA LYS A 6 2.07 0.73 -46.68
C LYS A 6 2.76 0.86 -45.32
N THR A 7 3.23 2.05 -44.99
CA THR A 7 3.70 2.40 -43.66
C THR A 7 2.57 2.27 -42.66
N ALA A 8 2.73 1.36 -41.70
CA ALA A 8 1.82 1.22 -40.59
C ALA A 8 1.91 2.45 -39.67
N ASP A 9 0.74 3.01 -39.43
CA ASP A 9 0.47 4.19 -38.65
C ASP A 9 0.96 4.02 -37.18
N SER A 10 1.86 4.89 -36.78
CA SER A 10 2.53 4.91 -35.47
C SER A 10 1.73 5.71 -34.42
N SER A 11 0.44 5.91 -34.62
CA SER A 11 -0.38 6.81 -33.80
C SER A 11 -1.23 6.12 -32.70
N ALA A 12 -1.03 4.83 -32.41
CA ALA A 12 -1.79 4.11 -31.40
C ALA A 12 -1.07 3.96 -30.04
N MET A 13 0.08 4.61 -29.83
CA MET A 13 0.88 4.50 -28.60
C MET A 13 0.96 5.75 -27.73
N GLU A 14 0.25 6.83 -28.08
CA GLU A 14 0.38 8.12 -27.38
C GLU A 14 -0.78 8.47 -26.44
N ASP A 15 -1.76 7.59 -26.22
CA ASP A 15 -2.92 7.92 -25.38
C ASP A 15 -2.96 7.17 -24.03
N ARG A 16 -1.80 6.85 -23.46
CA ARG A 16 -1.66 6.39 -22.07
C ARG A 16 -1.01 7.43 -21.15
N SER A 17 -0.89 8.66 -21.58
CA SER A 17 -0.27 9.75 -20.82
C SER A 17 -1.29 10.72 -20.22
N LEU A 18 -2.39 10.24 -19.63
CA LEU A 18 -3.12 11.01 -18.64
C LEU A 18 -2.64 10.56 -17.27
N SER A 19 -1.47 11.04 -16.91
CA SER A 19 -0.86 11.21 -15.63
C SER A 19 -1.80 10.98 -14.43
N GLN A 20 -2.01 9.72 -14.05
CA GLN A 20 -2.10 9.41 -12.64
C GLN A 20 -0.68 9.66 -12.11
N THR A 21 -0.48 10.77 -11.42
CA THR A 21 0.78 11.06 -10.74
C THR A 21 1.02 9.94 -9.76
N GLU A 22 1.90 9.00 -10.10
CA GLU A 22 2.23 7.87 -9.24
C GLU A 22 2.69 8.41 -7.88
N LEU A 23 2.11 7.87 -6.81
CA LEU A 23 2.49 8.26 -5.46
C LEU A 23 3.91 7.75 -5.17
N ARG A 24 4.73 8.61 -4.57
CA ARG A 24 6.15 8.34 -4.30
C ARG A 24 6.43 8.21 -2.82
N MET A 25 7.38 7.35 -2.47
CA MET A 25 7.82 7.13 -1.10
C MET A 25 8.27 8.42 -0.40
N ASP A 26 8.99 9.31 -1.09
CA ASP A 26 9.47 10.57 -0.52
C ASP A 26 8.36 11.57 -0.17
N ALA A 27 7.20 11.47 -0.84
CA ALA A 27 6.03 12.28 -0.57
C ALA A 27 5.16 11.76 0.60
N LEU A 28 5.43 10.57 1.10
CA LEU A 28 4.67 9.98 2.20
C LEU A 28 5.02 10.60 3.56
N SER A 29 4.04 10.59 4.47
CA SER A 29 4.29 10.82 5.90
C SER A 29 5.18 9.71 6.49
N ARG A 30 5.70 9.93 7.70
CA ARG A 30 6.53 8.92 8.39
C ARG A 30 5.78 7.61 8.60
N GLY A 31 4.51 7.68 9.00
CA GLY A 31 3.66 6.50 9.16
C GLY A 31 3.40 5.79 7.84
N GLY A 32 3.14 6.54 6.76
CA GLY A 32 2.98 5.99 5.42
C GLY A 32 4.25 5.30 4.89
N LYS A 33 5.41 5.90 5.13
CA LYS A 33 6.72 5.30 4.77
C LYS A 33 6.95 3.99 5.51
N LEU A 34 6.73 3.96 6.82
CA LEU A 34 6.87 2.73 7.62
C LEU A 34 5.91 1.65 7.11
N PHE A 35 4.65 2.00 6.84
CA PHE A 35 3.68 1.05 6.32
C PHE A 35 4.09 0.43 4.99
N ILE A 36 4.37 1.23 3.97
CA ILE A 36 4.76 0.73 2.64
C ILE A 36 6.08 -0.05 2.71
N TRP A 37 7.08 0.46 3.45
CA TRP A 37 8.32 -0.26 3.67
C TRP A 37 8.08 -1.64 4.29
N SER A 38 7.17 -1.73 5.25
CA SER A 38 6.83 -3.00 5.93
C SER A 38 6.20 -4.02 4.98
N LEU A 39 5.29 -3.60 4.09
CA LEU A 39 4.70 -4.49 3.08
C LEU A 39 5.78 -5.10 2.18
N ARG A 40 6.69 -4.26 1.71
CA ARG A 40 7.79 -4.67 0.83
C ARG A 40 8.77 -5.60 1.53
N TYR A 41 9.17 -5.26 2.74
CA TYR A 41 10.11 -6.06 3.51
C TYR A 41 9.50 -7.39 3.98
N TRP A 42 8.21 -7.40 4.30
CA TRP A 42 7.46 -8.63 4.58
C TRP A 42 7.57 -9.63 3.43
N LEU A 43 7.38 -9.15 2.21
CA LEU A 43 7.48 -10.00 1.01
C LEU A 43 8.91 -10.52 0.80
N VAL A 44 9.93 -9.70 1.07
CA VAL A 44 11.34 -10.13 1.04
C VAL A 44 11.58 -11.24 2.06
N ALA A 45 11.12 -11.07 3.30
CA ALA A 45 11.25 -12.09 4.34
C ALA A 45 10.61 -13.41 3.95
N VAL A 46 9.37 -13.37 3.40
CA VAL A 46 8.68 -14.56 2.90
C VAL A 46 9.48 -15.26 1.80
N ARG A 47 10.01 -14.51 0.83
CA ARG A 47 10.83 -15.06 -0.27
C ARG A 47 12.12 -15.70 0.24
N LEU A 48 12.71 -15.16 1.29
CA LEU A 48 13.90 -15.68 1.95
C LEU A 48 13.57 -16.79 2.98
N LYS A 49 12.30 -17.16 3.11
CA LYS A 49 11.82 -18.16 4.10
C LYS A 49 12.18 -17.79 5.55
N GLN A 50 12.18 -16.50 5.85
CA GLN A 50 12.38 -15.95 7.19
C GLN A 50 11.03 -15.58 7.81
N PRO A 51 10.89 -15.66 9.16
CA PRO A 51 9.67 -15.21 9.82
C PRO A 51 9.48 -13.68 9.63
N PRO A 52 8.40 -13.22 8.96
CA PRO A 52 8.27 -11.80 8.63
C PRO A 52 8.16 -10.90 9.87
N ALA A 53 7.36 -11.27 10.85
CA ALA A 53 7.21 -10.50 12.08
C ALA A 53 8.56 -10.29 12.79
N SER A 54 9.36 -11.34 12.95
CA SER A 54 10.69 -11.24 13.56
C SER A 54 11.63 -10.34 12.75
N SER A 55 11.53 -10.40 11.44
CA SER A 55 12.37 -9.59 10.53
C SER A 55 12.04 -8.10 10.57
N LEU A 56 10.81 -7.74 10.93
CA LEU A 56 10.33 -6.36 11.03
C LEU A 56 10.49 -5.77 12.45
N ARG A 57 10.67 -6.59 13.47
CA ARG A 57 10.58 -6.21 14.88
C ARG A 57 11.46 -5.02 15.25
N ASP A 58 12.72 -5.03 14.88
CA ASP A 58 13.68 -3.98 15.28
C ASP A 58 13.26 -2.60 14.74
N ALA A 59 12.72 -2.56 13.52
CA ALA A 59 12.22 -1.32 12.93
C ALA A 59 11.00 -0.79 13.69
N TYR A 60 10.09 -1.65 14.11
CA TYR A 60 8.90 -1.26 14.87
C TYR A 60 9.23 -0.83 16.30
N VAL A 61 10.17 -1.51 16.95
CA VAL A 61 10.68 -1.08 18.27
C VAL A 61 11.34 0.29 18.16
N ALA A 62 12.20 0.50 17.15
CA ALA A 62 12.86 1.79 16.91
C ALA A 62 11.85 2.90 16.55
N ALA A 63 10.74 2.58 15.90
CA ALA A 63 9.66 3.52 15.58
C ALA A 63 8.73 3.82 16.77
N GLY A 64 8.88 3.11 17.89
CA GLY A 64 8.04 3.30 19.08
C GLY A 64 6.65 2.68 18.97
N CYS A 65 6.45 1.73 18.07
CA CYS A 65 5.18 1.04 17.84
C CYS A 65 5.36 -0.49 17.81
N ALA A 66 6.04 -1.02 18.83
CA ALA A 66 6.19 -2.46 19.03
C ALA A 66 4.82 -3.18 18.93
N GLU A 67 4.82 -4.42 18.46
CA GLU A 67 3.66 -5.24 18.10
C GLU A 67 3.03 -4.87 16.73
N GLY A 68 3.37 -3.74 16.13
CA GLY A 68 2.92 -3.39 14.79
C GLY A 68 3.37 -4.39 13.72
N GLU A 69 4.55 -5.00 13.91
CA GLU A 69 5.06 -6.07 13.04
C GLU A 69 4.16 -7.31 13.01
N ILE A 70 3.52 -7.63 14.14
CA ILE A 70 2.59 -8.77 14.27
C ILE A 70 1.33 -8.47 13.46
N LEU A 71 0.79 -7.27 13.59
CA LEU A 71 -0.42 -6.85 12.87
C LEU A 71 -0.19 -6.78 11.36
N ILE A 72 0.97 -6.31 10.93
CA ILE A 72 1.35 -6.34 9.49
C ILE A 72 1.46 -7.77 8.99
N ASP A 73 2.05 -8.67 9.75
CA ASP A 73 2.16 -10.09 9.38
C ASP A 73 0.77 -10.73 9.22
N GLU A 74 -0.17 -10.44 10.13
CA GLU A 74 -1.57 -10.89 10.01
C GLU A 74 -2.26 -10.31 8.79
N VAL A 75 -2.17 -9.01 8.57
CA VAL A 75 -2.78 -8.33 7.41
C VAL A 75 -2.25 -8.92 6.10
N MET A 76 -0.94 -9.03 5.95
CA MET A 76 -0.32 -9.54 4.73
C MET A 76 -0.62 -11.02 4.49
N SER A 77 -0.68 -11.82 5.56
CA SER A 77 -1.06 -13.23 5.48
C SER A 77 -2.51 -13.39 5.01
N LEU A 78 -3.44 -12.58 5.53
CA LEU A 78 -4.84 -12.59 5.10
C LEU A 78 -4.99 -12.11 3.65
N ILE A 79 -4.29 -11.04 3.26
CA ILE A 79 -4.27 -10.57 1.88
C ILE A 79 -3.77 -11.69 0.96
N GLY A 80 -2.70 -12.38 1.34
CA GLY A 80 -2.12 -13.45 0.53
C GLY A 80 -3.07 -14.62 0.25
N VAL A 81 -3.95 -14.96 1.20
CA VAL A 81 -4.92 -16.07 1.03
C VAL A 81 -6.28 -15.63 0.50
N ALA A 82 -6.65 -14.37 0.67
CA ALA A 82 -7.97 -13.84 0.35
C ALA A 82 -8.02 -13.02 -0.95
N SER A 83 -6.88 -12.72 -1.56
CA SER A 83 -6.83 -11.92 -2.78
C SER A 83 -7.45 -12.65 -3.96
N LYS A 84 -8.22 -11.90 -4.76
CA LYS A 84 -8.88 -12.39 -5.99
C LYS A 84 -7.89 -12.53 -7.15
N ARG A 85 -6.74 -11.86 -7.05
CA ARG A 85 -5.68 -11.80 -8.04
C ARG A 85 -4.33 -11.58 -7.35
N PRO A 86 -3.20 -11.78 -8.03
CA PRO A 86 -1.91 -11.41 -7.48
C PRO A 86 -1.87 -9.93 -7.07
N VAL A 87 -1.33 -9.65 -5.88
CA VAL A 87 -1.16 -8.30 -5.34
C VAL A 87 0.22 -7.81 -5.71
N GLU A 88 0.30 -6.64 -6.33
CA GLU A 88 1.57 -6.04 -6.73
C GLU A 88 2.19 -5.25 -5.57
N ILE A 89 3.21 -5.81 -4.95
CA ILE A 89 4.07 -5.12 -3.99
C ILE A 89 5.42 -4.91 -4.63
N ARG A 90 5.87 -3.67 -4.71
CA ARG A 90 7.13 -3.31 -5.37
C ARG A 90 8.36 -3.66 -4.52
N CYS A 91 9.51 -3.66 -5.15
CA CYS A 91 10.80 -3.86 -4.50
C CYS A 91 11.12 -2.72 -3.52
N CYS A 92 11.91 -3.00 -2.47
CA CYS A 92 12.31 -2.00 -1.48
C CYS A 92 13.08 -0.80 -2.07
N CYS A 93 13.73 -0.97 -3.21
CA CYS A 93 14.47 0.08 -3.90
C CYS A 93 13.61 0.98 -4.80
N GLU A 94 12.34 0.62 -5.03
CA GLU A 94 11.45 1.37 -5.92
C GLU A 94 10.88 2.60 -5.22
N MET A 95 11.00 3.77 -5.86
CA MET A 95 10.51 5.03 -5.28
C MET A 95 9.02 5.23 -5.47
N CYS A 96 8.44 4.70 -6.54
CA CYS A 96 7.01 4.82 -6.82
C CYS A 96 6.22 3.68 -6.18
N LEU A 97 5.01 3.96 -5.74
CA LEU A 97 4.08 2.95 -5.25
C LEU A 97 3.38 2.27 -6.43
N SER A 98 3.04 0.98 -6.25
CA SER A 98 2.10 0.31 -7.15
C SER A 98 0.66 0.78 -6.89
N GLU A 99 -0.25 0.43 -7.78
CA GLU A 99 -1.69 0.69 -7.57
C GLU A 99 -2.21 -0.03 -6.33
N ASP A 100 -1.77 -1.27 -6.09
CA ASP A 100 -2.17 -2.04 -4.91
C ASP A 100 -1.60 -1.46 -3.61
N GLU A 101 -0.34 -1.05 -3.60
CA GLU A 101 0.25 -0.34 -2.45
C GLU A 101 -0.48 0.97 -2.17
N THR A 102 -0.86 1.71 -3.20
CA THR A 102 -1.63 2.95 -3.10
C THR A 102 -3.03 2.68 -2.54
N LEU A 103 -3.69 1.62 -2.99
CA LEU A 103 -4.99 1.19 -2.47
C LEU A 103 -4.90 0.83 -0.98
N LEU A 104 -3.93 0.02 -0.58
CA LEU A 104 -3.74 -0.38 0.82
C LEU A 104 -3.46 0.82 1.72
N LEU A 105 -2.65 1.77 1.26
CA LEU A 105 -2.39 3.02 2.00
C LEU A 105 -3.66 3.90 2.08
N SER A 106 -4.45 3.96 1.02
CA SER A 106 -5.76 4.67 1.01
C SER A 106 -6.70 4.07 2.05
N CYS A 107 -6.83 2.75 2.10
CA CYS A 107 -7.64 2.07 3.10
C CYS A 107 -7.21 2.44 4.53
N LEU A 108 -5.91 2.45 4.81
CA LEU A 108 -5.40 2.81 6.13
C LEU A 108 -5.69 4.29 6.49
N ARG A 109 -5.63 5.19 5.50
CA ARG A 109 -6.01 6.61 5.65
C ARG A 109 -7.51 6.78 5.90
N LEU A 110 -8.36 6.01 5.22
CA LEU A 110 -9.80 6.00 5.46
C LEU A 110 -10.12 5.52 6.88
N LEU A 111 -9.44 4.51 7.38
CA LEU A 111 -9.57 4.07 8.78
C LEU A 111 -9.15 5.18 9.75
N GLN A 112 -8.11 5.95 9.45
CA GLN A 112 -7.73 7.11 10.26
C GLN A 112 -8.80 8.19 10.27
N ALA A 113 -9.53 8.36 9.18
CA ALA A 113 -10.65 9.30 9.08
C ALA A 113 -11.97 8.76 9.69
N GLY A 114 -11.97 7.51 10.19
CA GLY A 114 -13.19 6.87 10.72
C GLY A 114 -14.12 6.29 9.65
N GLU A 115 -13.68 6.23 8.39
CA GLU A 115 -14.46 5.79 7.22
C GLU A 115 -14.32 4.28 6.99
N VAL A 116 -14.66 3.47 7.99
CA VAL A 116 -14.44 2.00 7.99
C VAL A 116 -15.15 1.30 6.83
N ASP A 117 -16.41 1.69 6.53
CA ASP A 117 -17.16 1.06 5.44
C ASP A 117 -16.57 1.37 4.07
N LYS A 118 -16.03 2.58 3.87
CA LYS A 118 -15.33 2.94 2.63
C LYS A 118 -14.02 2.16 2.49
N ALA A 119 -13.26 2.01 3.57
CA ALA A 119 -12.04 1.21 3.57
C ALA A 119 -12.33 -0.24 3.19
N ALA A 120 -13.37 -0.85 3.75
CA ALA A 120 -13.79 -2.21 3.40
C ALA A 120 -14.21 -2.31 1.93
N THR A 121 -14.94 -1.33 1.41
CA THR A 121 -15.38 -1.29 0.01
C THR A 121 -14.18 -1.17 -0.96
N GLU A 122 -13.17 -0.39 -0.63
CA GLU A 122 -11.94 -0.34 -1.44
C GLU A 122 -11.20 -1.68 -1.42
N LEU A 123 -11.11 -2.33 -0.27
CA LEU A 123 -10.49 -3.66 -0.16
C LEU A 123 -11.25 -4.74 -0.93
N ASP A 124 -12.57 -4.61 -1.11
CA ASP A 124 -13.37 -5.54 -1.91
C ASP A 124 -12.94 -5.60 -3.38
N ALA A 125 -12.26 -4.58 -3.88
CA ALA A 125 -11.65 -4.61 -5.21
C ALA A 125 -10.46 -5.60 -5.29
N LEU A 126 -9.75 -5.79 -4.18
CA LEU A 126 -8.54 -6.60 -4.10
C LEU A 126 -8.79 -8.02 -3.60
N MET A 127 -9.71 -8.19 -2.65
CA MET A 127 -9.91 -9.44 -1.93
C MET A 127 -11.39 -9.83 -1.81
N VAL A 128 -11.64 -11.05 -1.32
CA VAL A 128 -13.01 -11.52 -1.11
C VAL A 128 -13.69 -10.69 0.01
N PRO A 129 -14.92 -10.18 -0.21
CA PRO A 129 -15.60 -9.25 0.72
C PRO A 129 -15.78 -9.82 2.13
N ALA A 130 -15.92 -11.13 2.26
CA ALA A 130 -16.04 -11.79 3.57
C ALA A 130 -14.85 -11.54 4.50
N LEU A 131 -13.65 -11.30 3.94
CA LEU A 131 -12.41 -11.07 4.70
C LEU A 131 -11.97 -9.61 4.75
N SER A 132 -12.49 -8.74 3.88
CA SER A 132 -12.16 -7.31 3.86
C SER A 132 -12.38 -6.65 5.21
N ARG A 133 -13.51 -6.96 5.87
CA ARG A 133 -13.84 -6.42 7.20
C ARG A 133 -12.90 -6.92 8.29
N SER A 134 -12.44 -8.16 8.20
CA SER A 134 -11.45 -8.71 9.14
C SER A 134 -10.11 -8.02 8.97
N VAL A 135 -9.68 -7.80 7.73
CA VAL A 135 -8.46 -7.04 7.43
C VAL A 135 -8.58 -5.60 7.93
N CYS A 136 -9.72 -4.92 7.68
CA CYS A 136 -9.96 -3.57 8.20
C CYS A 136 -9.84 -3.49 9.71
N ARG A 137 -10.35 -4.46 10.45
CA ARG A 137 -10.26 -4.49 11.91
C ARG A 137 -8.83 -4.60 12.41
N ILE A 138 -8.01 -5.46 11.79
CA ILE A 138 -6.60 -5.60 12.14
C ILE A 138 -5.82 -4.34 11.73
N ALA A 139 -6.10 -3.82 10.53
CA ALA A 139 -5.49 -2.58 10.04
C ALA A 139 -5.85 -1.37 10.91
N ASP A 140 -7.04 -1.33 11.51
CA ASP A 140 -7.43 -0.28 12.44
C ASP A 140 -6.65 -0.35 13.77
N GLN A 141 -6.38 -1.54 14.27
CA GLN A 141 -5.47 -1.71 15.42
C GLN A 141 -4.06 -1.23 15.08
N TYR A 142 -3.55 -1.60 13.92
CA TYR A 142 -2.24 -1.13 13.43
C TYR A 142 -2.20 0.40 13.32
N ARG A 143 -3.21 1.01 12.73
CA ARG A 143 -3.36 2.46 12.67
C ARG A 143 -3.29 3.09 14.08
N GLY A 144 -3.98 2.50 15.04
CA GLY A 144 -3.96 2.94 16.43
C GLY A 144 -2.55 2.97 17.03
N LEU A 145 -1.74 1.92 16.78
CA LEU A 145 -0.34 1.88 17.21
C LEU A 145 0.49 3.00 16.57
N LEU A 146 0.31 3.24 15.27
CA LEU A 146 1.01 4.33 14.56
C LEU A 146 0.67 5.70 15.17
N ILE A 147 -0.60 5.98 15.41
CA ILE A 147 -1.05 7.24 15.98
C ILE A 147 -0.48 7.44 17.39
N ASN A 148 -0.52 6.41 18.23
CA ASN A 148 0.04 6.46 19.59
C ASN A 148 1.55 6.69 19.59
N ALA A 149 2.24 6.25 18.55
CA ALA A 149 3.67 6.52 18.34
C ALA A 149 3.96 7.86 17.67
N GLY A 150 2.94 8.69 17.39
CA GLY A 150 3.08 9.96 16.70
C GLY A 150 3.38 9.84 15.20
N LEU A 151 3.08 8.70 14.60
CA LEU A 151 3.31 8.39 13.19
C LEU A 151 2.03 8.63 12.38
N SER A 152 1.76 9.88 12.01
CA SER A 152 0.60 10.22 11.17
C SER A 152 0.71 9.58 9.78
N LEU A 153 -0.46 9.22 9.23
CA LEU A 153 -0.62 8.71 7.86
C LEU A 153 -0.87 9.81 6.83
N THR A 154 -1.23 11.00 7.29
CA THR A 154 -1.41 12.18 6.44
C THR A 154 -0.14 13.01 6.40
N SER A 155 0.24 13.45 5.19
CA SER A 155 1.37 14.37 5.05
C SER A 155 0.97 15.77 5.51
N PRO A 156 1.86 16.50 6.22
CA PRO A 156 1.58 17.90 6.64
C PRO A 156 1.31 18.85 5.47
N ARG A 157 1.66 18.48 4.25
CA ARG A 157 1.46 19.30 3.04
C ARG A 157 0.05 19.28 2.47
N GLN A 158 -0.87 18.49 3.01
CA GLN A 158 -2.27 18.43 2.54
C GLN A 158 -3.21 19.39 3.27
N PHE A 159 -2.73 20.16 4.23
CA PHE A 159 -3.48 21.27 4.79
C PHE A 159 -3.23 22.56 3.97
N THR A 160 -3.77 22.59 2.76
CA THR A 160 -3.97 23.88 2.09
C THR A 160 -5.20 24.48 2.73
N VAL A 161 -4.99 25.41 3.67
CA VAL A 161 -6.02 26.29 4.16
C VAL A 161 -6.50 27.08 2.96
N VAL A 162 -7.69 26.74 2.45
CA VAL A 162 -8.41 27.60 1.52
C VAL A 162 -9.00 28.70 2.38
N THR A 163 -8.38 29.86 2.32
CA THR A 163 -8.89 31.12 2.85
C THR A 163 -9.94 31.67 1.90
#